data_39fbd9ce8c9fd90eff8925f08acf2eab
#
_entry.id   39fbd9ce8c9fd90eff8925f08acf2eab
#
_cell.length_a   1.000
_cell.length_b   1.000
_cell.length_c   1.000
_cell.angle_alpha   90.00
_cell.angle_beta   90.00
_cell.angle_gamma   90.00
#
_symmetry.space_group_name_H-M   'P 1'
#
loop_
_entity.id
_entity.type
_entity.pdbx_description
1 polymer ?
#
loop_
_entity_poly.entity_id
_entity_poly.type
_entity_poly.pdbx_seq_one_letter_code
_entity_poly.pdbx_strand_id
1 'polypeptide(L)'
;MSFAVKVTPAAQKQIRKLDPQAARRIRVFLEDTLTGIRNPRALGKPLVNQDFWRYRVGDYRILVNIQDRELVILVVAIAHRREIYRDM
;
A
#
# COMPACT_ATOMS: atom_id res chain seq x y z
N MET A 1 6.99 8.91 16.61
CA MET A 1 7.83 8.44 15.50
C MET A 1 6.99 8.28 14.25
N SER A 2 7.54 8.64 13.11
CA SER A 2 6.81 8.60 11.85
C SER A 2 7.41 7.58 10.90
N PHE A 3 6.57 6.99 10.06
CA PHE A 3 7.00 5.97 9.10
C PHE A 3 7.33 6.61 7.76
N ALA A 4 8.37 6.10 7.13
CA ALA A 4 8.66 6.41 5.73
C ALA A 4 7.99 5.38 4.84
N VAL A 5 7.71 5.75 3.60
CA VAL A 5 7.12 4.85 2.62
C VAL A 5 8.16 4.52 1.57
N LYS A 6 8.34 3.22 1.34
CA LYS A 6 9.17 2.72 0.24
C LYS A 6 8.31 1.87 -0.68
N VAL A 7 8.58 1.94 -1.97
CA VAL A 7 7.80 1.23 -2.98
C VAL A 7 8.74 0.29 -3.73
N THR A 8 8.40 -0.99 -3.77
CA THR A 8 9.21 -1.97 -4.49
C THR A 8 9.17 -1.69 -6.00
N PRO A 9 10.19 -2.13 -6.75
CA PRO A 9 10.16 -1.98 -8.22
C PRO A 9 8.93 -2.61 -8.85
N ALA A 10 8.48 -3.75 -8.32
CA ALA A 10 7.27 -4.41 -8.82
C ALA A 10 6.03 -3.53 -8.61
N ALA A 11 5.89 -2.95 -7.42
CA ALA A 11 4.77 -2.08 -7.13
C ALA A 11 4.82 -0.79 -7.95
N GLN A 12 6.01 -0.21 -8.15
CA GLN A 12 6.17 0.95 -9.01
C GLN A 12 5.71 0.68 -10.44
N LYS A 13 6.08 -0.50 -10.95
CA LYS A 13 5.68 -0.92 -12.27
C LYS A 13 4.15 -1.07 -12.38
N GLN A 14 3.52 -1.61 -11.34
CA GLN A 14 2.07 -1.72 -11.30
C GLN A 14 1.40 -0.35 -11.31
N ILE A 15 1.92 0.60 -10.54
CA ILE A 15 1.38 1.97 -10.52
C ILE A 15 1.46 2.60 -11.91
N ARG A 16 2.58 2.41 -12.62
CA ARG A 16 2.74 2.97 -13.96
C ARG A 16 1.78 2.40 -14.99
N LYS A 17 1.27 1.19 -14.75
CA LYS A 17 0.31 0.56 -15.65
C LYS A 17 -1.13 0.95 -15.40
N LEU A 18 -1.41 1.65 -14.31
CA LEU A 18 -2.75 2.11 -14.00
C LEU A 18 -3.10 3.30 -14.88
N ASP A 19 -4.42 3.55 -15.03
CA ASP A 19 -4.83 4.79 -15.68
C ASP A 19 -4.34 5.99 -14.86
N PRO A 20 -4.17 7.17 -15.50
CA PRO A 20 -3.56 8.31 -14.81
C PRO A 20 -4.29 8.76 -13.54
N GLN A 21 -5.62 8.66 -13.53
CA GLN A 21 -6.39 9.06 -12.33
C GLN A 21 -6.15 8.12 -11.17
N ALA A 22 -6.18 6.81 -11.44
CA ALA A 22 -5.92 5.82 -10.39
C ALA A 22 -4.49 5.93 -9.86
N ALA A 23 -3.53 6.06 -10.76
CA ALA A 23 -2.12 6.22 -10.38
C ALA A 23 -1.92 7.46 -9.49
N ARG A 24 -2.55 8.57 -9.86
CA ARG A 24 -2.46 9.80 -9.08
C ARG A 24 -3.05 9.64 -7.69
N ARG A 25 -4.23 9.02 -7.59
CA ARG A 25 -4.87 8.78 -6.29
C ARG A 25 -3.99 7.96 -5.38
N ILE A 26 -3.37 6.92 -5.92
CA ILE A 26 -2.49 6.05 -5.15
C ILE A 26 -1.25 6.81 -4.70
N ARG A 27 -0.63 7.59 -5.60
CA ARG A 27 0.54 8.40 -5.23
C ARG A 27 0.22 9.41 -4.15
N VAL A 28 -0.92 10.10 -4.26
CA VAL A 28 -1.35 11.04 -3.23
C VAL A 28 -1.55 10.34 -1.90
N PHE A 29 -2.17 9.16 -1.90
CA PHE A 29 -2.36 8.39 -0.69
C PHE A 29 -1.01 8.03 -0.05
N LEU A 30 -0.05 7.57 -0.85
CA LEU A 30 1.27 7.20 -0.33
C LEU A 30 2.04 8.41 0.20
N GLU A 31 1.96 9.54 -0.49
CA GLU A 31 2.72 10.73 -0.14
C GLU A 31 2.07 11.52 1.01
N ASP A 32 0.76 11.70 0.97
CA ASP A 32 0.08 12.59 1.89
C ASP A 32 -0.52 11.87 3.11
N THR A 33 -0.94 10.62 2.93
CA THR A 33 -1.59 9.88 4.01
C THR A 33 -0.63 8.96 4.74
N LEU A 34 0.18 8.20 4.01
CA LEU A 34 1.07 7.22 4.64
C LEU A 34 2.41 7.79 5.04
N THR A 35 3.01 8.68 4.23
CA THR A 35 4.31 9.24 4.59
C THR A 35 4.18 10.07 5.85
N GLY A 36 4.97 9.71 6.85
CA GLY A 36 4.93 10.40 8.14
C GLY A 36 3.86 9.92 9.10
N ILE A 37 3.09 8.90 8.74
CA ILE A 37 2.05 8.36 9.62
C ILE A 37 2.68 7.78 10.89
N ARG A 38 2.04 7.99 12.03
CA ARG A 38 2.53 7.48 13.31
C ARG A 38 2.07 6.05 13.60
N ASN A 39 0.84 5.74 13.22
CA ASN A 39 0.28 4.41 13.44
C ASN A 39 -0.26 3.86 12.11
N PRO A 40 0.58 3.14 11.36
CA PRO A 40 0.16 2.61 10.06
C PRO A 40 -0.96 1.57 10.14
N ARG A 41 -1.18 0.98 11.31
CA ARG A 41 -2.23 -0.01 11.50
C ARG A 41 -3.58 0.61 11.87
N ALA A 42 -3.63 1.91 12.07
CA ALA A 42 -4.91 2.62 12.29
C ALA A 42 -5.76 2.67 11.03
N LEU A 43 -5.13 2.55 9.86
CA LEU A 43 -5.80 2.47 8.57
C LEU A 43 -5.68 1.05 8.03
N GLY A 44 -6.64 0.66 7.21
CA GLY A 44 -6.57 -0.63 6.54
C GLY A 44 -6.85 -1.82 7.45
N LYS A 45 -6.47 -3.00 6.97
CA LYS A 45 -6.73 -4.26 7.67
C LYS A 45 -5.62 -5.26 7.40
N PRO A 46 -5.38 -6.20 8.35
CA PRO A 46 -4.40 -7.25 8.11
C PRO A 46 -4.94 -8.29 7.13
N LEU A 47 -4.03 -8.95 6.40
CA LEU A 47 -4.37 -10.14 5.63
C LEU A 47 -4.32 -11.35 6.54
N VAL A 48 -5.32 -12.22 6.42
CA VAL A 48 -5.40 -13.43 7.24
C VAL A 48 -4.24 -14.35 6.90
N ASN A 49 -3.53 -14.83 7.93
CA ASN A 49 -2.42 -15.78 7.82
C ASN A 49 -1.22 -15.27 7.01
N GLN A 50 -1.04 -13.94 6.90
CA GLN A 50 0.09 -13.35 6.20
C GLN A 50 0.59 -12.13 6.97
N ASP A 51 1.87 -11.83 6.78
CA ASP A 51 2.51 -10.68 7.43
C ASP A 51 2.29 -9.39 6.66
N PHE A 52 1.18 -9.27 5.94
CA PHE A 52 0.88 -8.11 5.14
C PHE A 52 -0.32 -7.37 5.68
N TRP A 53 -0.33 -6.08 5.42
CA TRP A 53 -1.43 -5.17 5.72
C TRP A 53 -1.96 -4.64 4.40
N ARG A 54 -3.25 -4.32 4.33
CA ARG A 54 -3.81 -3.75 3.12
C ARG A 54 -4.49 -2.43 3.39
N TYR A 55 -4.30 -1.49 2.48
CA TYR A 55 -5.03 -0.23 2.46
C TYR A 55 -5.94 -0.20 1.24
N ARG A 56 -7.02 0.53 1.36
CA ARG A 56 -7.99 0.69 0.28
C ARG A 56 -7.92 2.09 -0.29
N VAL A 57 -7.77 2.20 -1.61
CA VAL A 57 -7.84 3.48 -2.33
C VAL A 57 -8.76 3.27 -3.52
N GLY A 58 -10.02 3.73 -3.41
CA GLY A 58 -11.04 3.47 -4.42
C GLY A 58 -11.25 1.97 -4.63
N ASP A 59 -11.11 1.52 -5.86
CA ASP A 59 -11.25 0.10 -6.21
C ASP A 59 -9.93 -0.66 -6.14
N TYR A 60 -8.89 -0.03 -5.62
CA TYR A 60 -7.58 -0.65 -5.55
C TYR A 60 -7.23 -0.99 -4.12
N ARG A 61 -6.39 -2.01 -3.98
CA ARG A 61 -5.80 -2.42 -2.71
C ARG A 61 -4.30 -2.24 -2.79
N ILE A 62 -3.75 -1.69 -1.73
CA ILE A 62 -2.30 -1.53 -1.60
C ILE A 62 -1.84 -2.50 -0.55
N LEU A 63 -1.01 -3.46 -0.95
CA LEU A 63 -0.43 -4.42 -0.02
C LEU A 63 0.91 -3.90 0.46
N VAL A 64 1.08 -3.90 1.77
CA VAL A 64 2.29 -3.37 2.38
C VAL A 64 2.82 -4.35 3.43
N ASN A 65 4.10 -4.26 3.67
CA ASN A 65 4.76 -4.88 4.81
C ASN A 65 5.17 -3.75 5.77
N ILE A 66 4.67 -3.79 6.99
CA ILE A 66 4.97 -2.75 7.99
C ILE A 66 6.20 -3.22 8.77
N GLN A 67 7.29 -2.49 8.60
CA GLN A 67 8.57 -2.79 9.23
C GLN A 67 8.77 -1.83 10.40
N ASP A 68 8.35 -2.25 11.57
CA ASP A 68 8.28 -1.38 12.75
C ASP A 68 9.65 -0.88 13.21
N ARG A 69 10.66 -1.76 13.18
CA ARG A 69 12.00 -1.38 13.65
C ARG A 69 12.64 -0.32 12.77
N GLU A 70 12.39 -0.41 11.47
CA GLU A 70 12.94 0.53 10.49
C GLU A 70 12.06 1.76 10.31
N LEU A 71 10.85 1.75 10.88
CA LEU A 71 9.84 2.78 10.66
C LEU A 71 9.56 2.97 9.16
N VAL A 72 9.38 1.84 8.47
CA VAL A 72 9.14 1.80 7.03
C VAL A 72 7.85 1.05 6.72
N ILE A 73 7.05 1.62 5.83
CA ILE A 73 5.94 0.93 5.19
C ILE A 73 6.41 0.57 3.79
N LEU A 74 6.64 -0.72 3.55
CA LEU A 74 7.11 -1.19 2.25
C LEU A 74 5.92 -1.60 1.41
N VAL A 75 5.66 -0.84 0.33
CA VAL A 75 4.58 -1.13 -0.60
C VAL A 75 5.04 -2.22 -1.55
N VAL A 76 4.42 -3.39 -1.47
CA VAL A 76 4.86 -4.57 -2.22
C VAL A 76 3.98 -4.86 -3.43
N ALA A 77 2.72 -4.45 -3.42
CA ALA A 77 1.84 -4.68 -4.57
C ALA A 77 0.68 -3.71 -4.58
N ILE A 78 0.23 -3.39 -5.79
CA ILE A 78 -1.01 -2.64 -6.04
C ILE A 78 -1.85 -3.53 -6.93
N ALA A 79 -3.11 -3.77 -6.55
CA ALA A 79 -3.98 -4.59 -7.36
C ALA A 79 -5.42 -4.07 -7.30
N HIS A 80 -6.15 -4.32 -8.37
CA HIS A 80 -7.58 -4.07 -8.36
C HIS A 80 -8.23 -5.01 -7.34
N ARG A 81 -9.28 -4.55 -6.66
CA ARG A 81 -9.91 -5.33 -5.60
C ARG A 81 -10.25 -6.77 -6.02
N ARG A 82 -10.62 -6.99 -7.29
CA ARG A 82 -10.93 -8.32 -7.79
C ARG A 82 -9.71 -9.24 -7.85
N GLU A 83 -8.56 -8.68 -8.20
CA GLU A 83 -7.33 -9.46 -8.31
C GLU A 83 -6.83 -9.91 -6.95
N ILE A 84 -6.90 -9.05 -5.95
CA ILE A 84 -6.48 -9.38 -4.59
C ILE A 84 -7.31 -10.53 -4.03
N TYR A 85 -8.62 -10.50 -4.25
CA TYR A 85 -9.50 -11.55 -3.72
C TYR A 85 -9.32 -12.88 -4.44
N ARG A 86 -8.79 -12.89 -5.66
CA ARG A 86 -8.51 -14.13 -6.38
C ARG A 86 -7.28 -14.85 -5.84
N ASP A 87 -6.30 -14.09 -5.40
CA ASP A 87 -5.02 -14.65 -4.95
C ASP A 87 -5.06 -15.07 -3.49
N MET A 88 -6.17 -14.88 -2.85
CA MET A 88 -6.44 -15.31 -1.50
C MET A 88 -7.50 -16.39 -1.50
#